data_d71dda1a697bee0f3668e452a9e45bf1
#
_entry.id   d71dda1a697bee0f3668e452a9e45bf1
#
_cell.length_a   1.000
_cell.length_b   1.000
_cell.length_c   1.000
_cell.angle_alpha   90.00
_cell.angle_beta   90.00
_cell.angle_gamma   90.00
#
_symmetry.space_group_name_H-M   'P 1'
#
loop_
_entity.id
_entity.type
_entity.pdbx_description
1 polymer ?
#
loop_
_entity_poly.entity_id
_entity_poly.type
_entity_poly.pdbx_seq_one_letter_code
_entity_poly.pdbx_strand_id
1 'polypeptide(L)'
;MKKQAITSFILLVSFLVSAQNQLKSDLLYADQTPLEIKLSYSNKEMNAKTDDSTYIKTNMEFLHEEKWNSIEVKLRARGNFRRNTCYFPPVKMKIKKDQRAGTLFDGNKSLKLVLPCKIESENNDNILQEFIAYKIYEKISPYHFKTRRVNVDFNEIRGKKTKNFQLKGFLIEDVKLVAKRHEGKEFSRFVHPLGMQHMTSIQNALFQFLLGNTDFSTAYQHNGKLLYVNKEI
;
A
#
# COMPACT_ATOMS: atom_id res chain seq x y z
N MET A 1 39.16 24.24 26.00
CA MET A 1 38.99 23.98 24.54
C MET A 1 38.79 22.48 24.20
N LYS A 2 39.52 21.52 24.82
CA LYS A 2 39.35 20.07 24.50
C LYS A 2 37.97 19.46 24.81
N LYS A 3 37.28 19.91 25.87
CA LYS A 3 35.96 19.40 26.25
C LYS A 3 34.82 19.80 25.27
N GLN A 4 34.88 21.00 24.68
CA GLN A 4 33.90 21.47 23.71
C GLN A 4 34.00 20.74 22.36
N ALA A 5 35.22 20.37 21.94
CA ALA A 5 35.43 19.61 20.72
C ALA A 5 34.84 18.18 20.79
N ILE A 6 34.93 17.53 21.96
CA ILE A 6 34.38 16.18 22.17
C ILE A 6 32.86 16.21 22.17
N THR A 7 32.22 17.21 22.76
CA THR A 7 30.77 17.36 22.80
C THR A 7 30.20 17.62 21.39
N SER A 8 30.86 18.45 20.59
CA SER A 8 30.45 18.68 19.18
C SER A 8 30.61 17.45 18.31
N PHE A 9 31.64 16.63 18.54
CA PHE A 9 31.86 15.39 17.80
C PHE A 9 30.80 14.35 18.12
N ILE A 10 30.39 14.21 19.40
CA ILE A 10 29.32 13.28 19.82
C ILE A 10 27.96 13.69 19.23
N LEU A 11 27.65 15.00 19.15
CA LEU A 11 26.45 15.52 18.52
C LEU A 11 26.44 15.26 17.01
N LEU A 12 27.56 15.38 16.30
CA LEU A 12 27.66 15.10 14.88
C LEU A 12 27.45 13.61 14.57
N VAL A 13 27.98 12.71 15.38
CA VAL A 13 27.83 11.26 15.25
C VAL A 13 26.39 10.82 15.48
N SER A 14 25.65 11.46 16.41
CA SER A 14 24.24 11.14 16.66
C SER A 14 23.33 11.54 15.48
N PHE A 15 23.66 12.58 14.72
CA PHE A 15 22.93 12.94 13.49
C PHE A 15 23.19 11.97 12.32
N LEU A 16 24.38 11.38 12.25
CA LEU A 16 24.72 10.41 11.19
C LEU A 16 24.06 9.03 11.39
N VAL A 17 23.77 8.64 12.63
CA VAL A 17 23.14 7.35 12.94
C VAL A 17 21.65 7.32 12.59
N SER A 18 20.96 8.47 12.55
CA SER A 18 19.54 8.54 12.18
C SER A 18 19.26 8.42 10.67
N ALA A 19 20.29 8.49 9.82
CA ALA A 19 20.13 8.46 8.35
C ALA A 19 20.18 7.04 7.74
N GLN A 20 20.37 6.00 8.53
CA GLN A 20 20.89 4.72 8.00
C GLN A 20 19.86 3.66 7.62
N ASN A 21 18.53 3.87 7.68
CA ASN A 21 17.59 2.79 7.32
C ASN A 21 16.41 3.21 6.42
N GLN A 22 16.55 4.26 5.64
CA GLN A 22 15.50 4.61 4.69
C GLN A 22 15.54 3.63 3.51
N LEU A 23 14.50 2.79 3.40
CA LEU A 23 14.36 1.90 2.24
C LEU A 23 14.09 2.74 0.98
N LYS A 24 14.64 2.35 -0.16
CA LYS A 24 14.32 2.99 -1.46
C LYS A 24 12.82 3.08 -1.72
N SER A 25 12.06 2.09 -1.23
CA SER A 25 10.60 2.08 -1.30
C SER A 25 9.91 3.23 -0.56
N ASP A 26 10.59 3.88 0.37
CA ASP A 26 10.02 4.93 1.21
C ASP A 26 9.81 6.24 0.46
N LEU A 27 10.56 6.45 -0.63
CA LEU A 27 10.43 7.63 -1.48
C LEU A 27 8.99 7.84 -1.97
N LEU A 28 8.29 6.77 -2.34
CA LEU A 28 6.89 6.84 -2.77
C LEU A 28 5.98 7.43 -1.69
N TYR A 29 6.28 7.24 -0.41
CA TYR A 29 5.45 7.64 0.72
C TYR A 29 5.96 8.88 1.46
N ALA A 30 7.10 9.45 1.06
CA ALA A 30 7.68 10.63 1.69
C ALA A 30 6.81 11.87 1.51
N ASP A 31 6.28 12.05 0.30
CA ASP A 31 5.30 13.08 -0.01
C ASP A 31 3.87 12.54 0.16
N GLN A 32 3.03 13.25 0.89
CA GLN A 32 1.63 12.88 1.17
C GLN A 32 0.63 13.64 0.29
N THR A 33 1.08 14.49 -0.61
CA THR A 33 0.21 15.05 -1.65
C THR A 33 -0.31 13.92 -2.55
N PRO A 34 -1.57 13.98 -3.01
CA PRO A 34 -2.09 12.97 -3.93
C PRO A 34 -1.21 12.87 -5.18
N LEU A 35 -0.77 11.65 -5.50
CA LEU A 35 -0.02 11.40 -6.72
C LEU A 35 -0.98 11.32 -7.91
N GLU A 36 -0.75 12.15 -8.93
CA GLU A 36 -1.51 12.08 -10.17
C GLU A 36 -1.05 10.89 -11.01
N ILE A 37 -1.98 10.01 -11.37
CA ILE A 37 -1.70 8.84 -12.21
C ILE A 37 -2.75 8.70 -13.32
N LYS A 38 -2.31 8.19 -14.48
CA LYS A 38 -3.19 7.78 -15.56
C LYS A 38 -3.08 6.27 -15.77
N LEU A 39 -4.22 5.62 -15.87
CA LEU A 39 -4.32 4.19 -16.13
C LEU A 39 -5.36 3.92 -17.24
N SER A 40 -5.05 2.94 -18.09
CA SER A 40 -5.98 2.53 -19.13
C SER A 40 -6.03 1.01 -19.20
N TYR A 41 -7.21 0.41 -18.94
CA TYR A 41 -7.46 -1.02 -19.06
C TYR A 41 -8.96 -1.31 -19.12
N SER A 42 -9.31 -2.55 -19.43
CA SER A 42 -10.70 -3.03 -19.42
C SER A 42 -11.01 -3.72 -18.10
N ASN A 43 -11.97 -3.21 -17.32
CA ASN A 43 -12.47 -3.87 -16.12
C ASN A 43 -13.02 -5.27 -16.43
N LYS A 44 -13.73 -5.41 -17.56
CA LYS A 44 -14.24 -6.72 -18.01
C LYS A 44 -13.11 -7.72 -18.25
N GLU A 45 -12.04 -7.29 -18.95
CA GLU A 45 -10.88 -8.17 -19.18
C GLU A 45 -10.13 -8.47 -17.89
N MET A 46 -9.93 -7.49 -17.03
CA MET A 46 -9.28 -7.70 -15.74
C MET A 46 -10.03 -8.77 -14.94
N ASN A 47 -11.35 -8.66 -14.81
CA ASN A 47 -12.15 -9.61 -14.05
C ASN A 47 -12.16 -11.01 -14.70
N ALA A 48 -12.21 -11.09 -16.04
CA ALA A 48 -12.27 -12.35 -16.76
C ALA A 48 -10.92 -13.07 -16.88
N LYS A 49 -9.82 -12.31 -17.05
CA LYS A 49 -8.50 -12.86 -17.41
C LYS A 49 -7.49 -12.87 -16.25
N THR A 50 -7.84 -12.34 -15.07
CA THR A 50 -6.93 -12.34 -13.94
C THR A 50 -7.41 -13.21 -12.79
N ASP A 51 -6.45 -13.86 -12.14
CA ASP A 51 -6.61 -14.63 -10.91
C ASP A 51 -5.45 -14.32 -9.95
N ASP A 52 -5.20 -15.17 -8.97
CA ASP A 52 -4.11 -14.94 -8.00
C ASP A 52 -2.71 -15.05 -8.60
N SER A 53 -2.57 -15.64 -9.79
CA SER A 53 -1.31 -15.83 -10.53
C SER A 53 -1.24 -15.00 -11.80
N THR A 54 -2.36 -14.75 -12.46
CA THR A 54 -2.48 -14.15 -13.80
C THR A 54 -2.71 -12.63 -13.71
N TYR A 55 -2.04 -11.88 -14.57
CA TYR A 55 -2.06 -10.43 -14.61
C TYR A 55 -2.25 -9.93 -16.05
N ILE A 56 -3.00 -8.85 -16.23
CA ILE A 56 -2.94 -8.05 -17.45
C ILE A 56 -1.77 -7.07 -17.39
N LYS A 57 -1.28 -6.61 -18.54
CA LYS A 57 -0.24 -5.58 -18.66
C LYS A 57 -0.86 -4.29 -19.17
N THR A 58 -0.40 -3.17 -18.64
CA THR A 58 -0.70 -1.84 -19.15
C THR A 58 0.40 -0.87 -18.80
N ASN A 59 0.40 0.31 -19.43
CA ASN A 59 1.24 1.42 -19.02
C ASN A 59 0.52 2.25 -17.97
N MET A 60 1.26 2.66 -16.96
CA MET A 60 0.85 3.65 -15.97
C MET A 60 1.69 4.89 -16.14
N GLU A 61 1.04 6.03 -16.34
CA GLU A 61 1.71 7.33 -16.27
C GLU A 61 1.53 7.91 -14.88
N PHE A 62 2.54 8.61 -14.38
CA PHE A 62 2.48 9.31 -13.09
C PHE A 62 3.24 10.64 -13.18
N LEU A 63 2.73 11.65 -12.48
CA LEU A 63 3.34 12.97 -12.41
C LEU A 63 4.34 13.00 -11.26
N HIS A 64 5.60 13.27 -11.56
CA HIS A 64 6.67 13.44 -10.57
C HIS A 64 7.63 14.53 -11.03
N GLU A 65 7.95 15.49 -10.15
CA GLU A 65 8.80 16.65 -10.47
C GLU A 65 8.33 17.40 -11.72
N GLU A 66 7.01 17.66 -11.79
CA GLU A 66 6.34 18.36 -12.89
C GLU A 66 6.44 17.66 -14.27
N LYS A 67 6.88 16.40 -14.29
CA LYS A 67 6.99 15.60 -15.51
C LYS A 67 6.14 14.34 -15.44
N TRP A 68 5.48 14.03 -16.54
CA TRP A 68 4.81 12.75 -16.72
C TRP A 68 5.85 11.68 -17.06
N ASN A 69 5.89 10.63 -16.25
CA ASN A 69 6.72 9.46 -16.43
C ASN A 69 5.83 8.27 -16.76
N SER A 70 6.30 7.31 -17.55
CA SER A 70 5.55 6.11 -17.92
C SER A 70 6.32 4.86 -17.56
N ILE A 71 5.62 3.88 -16.96
CA ILE A 71 6.15 2.56 -16.63
C ILE A 71 5.16 1.44 -16.98
N GLU A 72 5.65 0.29 -17.47
CA GLU A 72 4.82 -0.91 -17.62
C GLU A 72 4.49 -1.51 -16.26
N VAL A 73 3.21 -1.72 -16.00
CA VAL A 73 2.72 -2.37 -14.79
C VAL A 73 1.91 -3.60 -15.13
N LYS A 74 1.91 -4.58 -14.22
CA LYS A 74 1.04 -5.75 -14.27
C LYS A 74 -0.04 -5.60 -13.22
N LEU A 75 -1.29 -5.71 -13.64
CA LEU A 75 -2.46 -5.50 -12.79
C LEU A 75 -3.31 -6.78 -12.71
N ARG A 76 -3.87 -7.03 -11.54
CA ARG A 76 -4.93 -8.01 -11.34
C ARG A 76 -5.96 -7.52 -10.33
N ALA A 77 -7.20 -7.95 -10.48
CA ALA A 77 -8.22 -7.77 -9.46
C ALA A 77 -7.85 -8.58 -8.20
N ARG A 78 -8.20 -8.06 -7.02
CA ARG A 78 -7.96 -8.71 -5.73
C ARG A 78 -9.19 -8.64 -4.81
N GLY A 79 -9.13 -9.42 -3.72
CA GLY A 79 -10.23 -9.56 -2.76
C GLY A 79 -11.29 -10.55 -3.26
N ASN A 80 -12.00 -11.17 -2.34
CA ASN A 80 -13.02 -12.16 -2.67
C ASN A 80 -14.35 -11.47 -3.03
N PHE A 81 -14.93 -10.75 -2.07
CA PHE A 81 -16.22 -10.07 -2.24
C PHE A 81 -16.13 -8.90 -3.23
N ARG A 82 -15.20 -7.95 -3.01
CA ARG A 82 -15.10 -6.73 -3.82
C ARG A 82 -14.72 -7.00 -5.28
N ARG A 83 -14.02 -8.09 -5.57
CA ARG A 83 -13.71 -8.50 -6.95
C ARG A 83 -14.97 -8.76 -7.78
N ASN A 84 -16.00 -9.35 -7.16
CA ASN A 84 -17.24 -9.76 -7.86
C ASN A 84 -18.33 -8.69 -7.77
N THR A 85 -18.26 -7.78 -6.81
CA THR A 85 -19.33 -6.84 -6.50
C THR A 85 -19.02 -5.41 -6.95
N CYS A 86 -17.73 -5.02 -6.94
CA CYS A 86 -17.34 -3.65 -7.27
C CYS A 86 -17.18 -3.46 -8.79
N TYR A 87 -17.64 -2.31 -9.28
CA TYR A 87 -17.35 -1.89 -10.65
C TYR A 87 -15.85 -1.64 -10.86
N PHE A 88 -15.19 -1.00 -9.88
CA PHE A 88 -13.73 -0.88 -9.81
C PHE A 88 -13.22 -1.77 -8.68
N PRO A 89 -12.83 -3.02 -8.98
CA PRO A 89 -12.29 -3.89 -7.96
C PRO A 89 -10.94 -3.35 -7.44
N PRO A 90 -10.58 -3.60 -6.18
CA PRO A 90 -9.24 -3.32 -5.71
C PRO A 90 -8.20 -4.05 -6.56
N VAL A 91 -7.09 -3.39 -6.85
CA VAL A 91 -6.08 -3.89 -7.78
C VAL A 91 -4.80 -4.27 -7.03
N LYS A 92 -4.21 -5.41 -7.37
CA LYS A 92 -2.81 -5.70 -7.07
C LYS A 92 -1.95 -5.32 -8.27
N MET A 93 -1.00 -4.43 -8.04
CA MET A 93 -0.05 -3.94 -9.04
C MET A 93 1.31 -4.61 -8.81
N LYS A 94 1.97 -5.07 -9.85
CA LYS A 94 3.38 -5.51 -9.85
C LYS A 94 4.17 -4.68 -10.85
N ILE A 95 5.36 -4.26 -10.45
CA ILE A 95 6.26 -3.44 -11.26
C ILE A 95 7.60 -4.20 -11.38
N LYS A 96 8.05 -4.45 -12.61
CA LYS A 96 9.35 -5.08 -12.84
C LYS A 96 10.50 -4.20 -12.36
N LYS A 97 11.66 -4.80 -12.10
CA LYS A 97 12.84 -4.08 -11.60
C LYS A 97 13.32 -3.01 -12.58
N ASP A 98 13.39 -3.36 -13.85
CA ASP A 98 13.78 -2.47 -14.95
C ASP A 98 12.84 -1.26 -15.10
N GLN A 99 11.56 -1.44 -14.85
CA GLN A 99 10.55 -0.40 -14.94
C GLN A 99 10.54 0.57 -13.74
N ARG A 100 10.88 0.11 -12.55
CA ARG A 100 10.82 0.93 -11.33
C ARG A 100 12.15 1.53 -10.90
N ALA A 101 13.29 0.95 -11.33
CA ALA A 101 14.62 1.41 -10.93
C ALA A 101 14.84 2.87 -11.30
N GLY A 102 15.28 3.69 -10.33
CA GLY A 102 15.50 5.12 -10.52
C GLY A 102 14.23 5.96 -10.65
N THR A 103 13.04 5.39 -10.46
CA THR A 103 11.78 6.13 -10.46
C THR A 103 11.23 6.31 -9.03
N LEU A 104 10.15 7.09 -8.89
CA LEU A 104 9.39 7.23 -7.64
C LEU A 104 8.97 5.86 -7.04
N PHE A 105 8.85 4.82 -7.87
CA PHE A 105 8.46 3.47 -7.46
C PHE A 105 9.63 2.56 -7.11
N ASP A 106 10.88 3.06 -7.06
CA ASP A 106 12.04 2.22 -6.73
C ASP A 106 11.86 1.54 -5.37
N GLY A 107 12.24 0.26 -5.30
CA GLY A 107 11.99 -0.58 -4.12
C GLY A 107 10.57 -1.18 -4.03
N ASN A 108 9.57 -0.62 -4.69
CA ASN A 108 8.17 -1.06 -4.64
C ASN A 108 7.86 -2.09 -5.76
N LYS A 109 8.20 -3.37 -5.52
CA LYS A 109 7.92 -4.47 -6.46
C LYS A 109 6.43 -4.74 -6.62
N SER A 110 5.66 -4.58 -5.56
CA SER A 110 4.24 -4.88 -5.49
C SER A 110 3.53 -3.84 -4.62
N LEU A 111 2.39 -3.39 -5.08
CA LEU A 111 1.53 -2.42 -4.41
C LEU A 111 0.08 -2.90 -4.48
N LYS A 112 -0.75 -2.40 -3.58
CA LYS A 112 -2.20 -2.50 -3.71
C LYS A 112 -2.72 -1.11 -4.07
N LEU A 113 -3.58 -1.02 -5.09
CA LEU A 113 -4.32 0.19 -5.42
C LEU A 113 -5.77 -0.03 -5.00
N VAL A 114 -6.25 0.82 -4.11
CA VAL A 114 -7.64 0.83 -3.65
C VAL A 114 -8.37 1.93 -4.40
N LEU A 115 -9.49 1.56 -5.03
CA LEU A 115 -10.35 2.43 -5.82
C LEU A 115 -11.78 2.40 -5.26
N PRO A 116 -12.61 3.42 -5.54
CA PRO A 116 -14.03 3.40 -5.21
C PRO A 116 -14.72 2.16 -5.76
N CYS A 117 -15.63 1.57 -4.98
CA CYS A 117 -16.31 0.33 -5.41
C CYS A 117 -17.28 0.58 -6.57
N LYS A 118 -17.98 1.72 -6.55
CA LYS A 118 -19.01 2.07 -7.53
C LYS A 118 -18.65 3.35 -8.27
N ILE A 119 -19.47 3.71 -9.25
CA ILE A 119 -19.25 4.87 -10.14
C ILE A 119 -19.66 6.17 -9.45
N GLU A 120 -20.61 6.12 -8.52
CA GLU A 120 -21.16 7.29 -7.84
C GLU A 120 -20.06 8.04 -7.04
N SER A 121 -20.10 9.36 -7.07
CA SER A 121 -19.09 10.24 -6.45
C SER A 121 -18.95 10.05 -4.93
N GLU A 122 -20.04 9.71 -4.24
CA GLU A 122 -20.07 9.45 -2.79
C GLU A 122 -19.13 8.30 -2.36
N ASN A 123 -18.82 7.38 -3.28
CA ASN A 123 -17.87 6.31 -3.00
C ASN A 123 -16.42 6.78 -2.84
N ASN A 124 -16.09 7.99 -3.27
CA ASN A 124 -14.78 8.60 -3.01
C ASN A 124 -14.60 8.90 -1.50
N ASP A 125 -15.67 9.20 -0.78
CA ASP A 125 -15.61 9.50 0.66
C ASP A 125 -15.34 8.23 1.47
N ASN A 126 -15.91 7.09 1.08
CA ASN A 126 -15.61 5.79 1.68
C ASN A 126 -14.12 5.42 1.52
N ILE A 127 -13.52 5.75 0.38
CA ILE A 127 -12.09 5.55 0.16
C ILE A 127 -11.23 6.46 1.04
N LEU A 128 -11.67 7.70 1.23
CA LEU A 128 -10.99 8.62 2.13
C LEU A 128 -11.07 8.14 3.59
N GLN A 129 -12.21 7.63 4.03
CA GLN A 129 -12.37 7.04 5.38
C GLN A 129 -11.44 5.82 5.57
N GLU A 130 -11.38 4.91 4.58
CA GLU A 130 -10.46 3.77 4.60
C GLU A 130 -9.00 4.25 4.68
N PHE A 131 -8.61 5.25 3.89
CA PHE A 131 -7.27 5.85 3.94
C PHE A 131 -6.96 6.47 5.30
N ILE A 132 -7.89 7.21 5.89
CA ILE A 132 -7.74 7.83 7.23
C ILE A 132 -7.51 6.75 8.30
N ALA A 133 -8.23 5.62 8.22
CA ALA A 133 -8.01 4.50 9.13
C ALA A 133 -6.55 3.99 9.08
N TYR A 134 -5.96 3.84 7.89
CA TYR A 134 -4.53 3.52 7.76
C TYR A 134 -3.63 4.58 8.40
N LYS A 135 -3.94 5.87 8.21
CA LYS A 135 -3.14 6.97 8.78
C LYS A 135 -3.24 7.05 10.30
N ILE A 136 -4.41 6.75 10.88
CA ILE A 136 -4.56 6.64 12.34
C ILE A 136 -3.74 5.46 12.86
N TYR A 137 -3.85 4.27 12.22
CA TYR A 137 -3.09 3.10 12.65
C TYR A 137 -1.57 3.32 12.57
N GLU A 138 -1.10 4.09 11.59
CA GLU A 138 0.32 4.51 11.48
C GLU A 138 0.80 5.28 12.72
N LYS A 139 -0.09 5.98 13.43
CA LYS A 139 0.25 6.73 14.66
C LYS A 139 0.25 5.88 15.93
N ILE A 140 -0.45 4.75 15.93
CA ILE A 140 -0.62 3.91 17.12
C ILE A 140 0.22 2.62 17.09
N SER A 141 0.67 2.18 15.91
CA SER A 141 1.44 0.94 15.79
C SER A 141 2.66 1.11 14.88
N PRO A 142 3.84 0.61 15.29
CA PRO A 142 4.99 0.53 14.39
C PRO A 142 4.76 -0.46 13.24
N TYR A 143 3.90 -1.46 13.43
CA TYR A 143 3.57 -2.49 12.45
C TYR A 143 2.42 -2.05 11.53
N HIS A 144 2.61 -0.93 10.83
CA HIS A 144 1.62 -0.35 9.93
C HIS A 144 2.04 -0.43 8.47
N PHE A 145 1.07 -0.32 7.57
CA PHE A 145 1.31 -0.12 6.15
C PHE A 145 1.50 1.36 5.84
N LYS A 146 2.54 1.70 5.08
CA LYS A 146 2.65 3.02 4.46
C LYS A 146 1.63 3.14 3.34
N THR A 147 1.02 4.32 3.24
CA THR A 147 -0.01 4.61 2.24
C THR A 147 0.21 5.98 1.62
N ARG A 148 -0.20 6.15 0.34
CA ARG A 148 -0.21 7.44 -0.35
C ARG A 148 -1.49 7.58 -1.16
N ARG A 149 -2.17 8.72 -1.06
CA ARG A 149 -3.33 9.03 -1.90
C ARG A 149 -2.92 9.16 -3.36
N VAL A 150 -3.85 8.82 -4.25
CA VAL A 150 -3.70 9.02 -5.70
C VAL A 150 -4.97 9.60 -6.30
N ASN A 151 -4.82 10.47 -7.28
CA ASN A 151 -5.87 10.85 -8.19
C ASN A 151 -5.65 10.07 -9.49
N VAL A 152 -6.65 9.33 -9.93
CA VAL A 152 -6.54 8.41 -11.06
C VAL A 152 -7.41 8.90 -12.21
N ASP A 153 -6.76 9.36 -13.27
CA ASP A 153 -7.40 9.54 -14.58
C ASP A 153 -7.49 8.15 -15.24
N PHE A 154 -8.66 7.55 -15.12
CA PHE A 154 -8.88 6.17 -15.56
C PHE A 154 -9.65 6.11 -16.87
N ASN A 155 -9.00 5.58 -17.91
CA ASN A 155 -9.58 5.33 -19.21
C ASN A 155 -10.00 3.85 -19.32
N GLU A 156 -11.28 3.57 -19.10
CA GLU A 156 -11.82 2.23 -19.27
C GLU A 156 -12.00 1.88 -20.74
N ILE A 157 -11.34 0.81 -21.17
CA ILE A 157 -11.45 0.28 -22.55
C ILE A 157 -12.67 -0.64 -22.63
N ARG A 158 -13.61 -0.33 -23.51
CA ARG A 158 -14.84 -1.10 -23.78
C ARG A 158 -14.94 -1.45 -25.27
N GLY A 159 -14.17 -2.45 -25.70
CA GLY A 159 -14.03 -2.78 -27.11
C GLY A 159 -13.44 -1.62 -27.90
N LYS A 160 -14.21 -1.01 -28.81
CA LYS A 160 -13.77 0.14 -29.60
C LYS A 160 -14.03 1.50 -28.94
N LYS A 161 -14.67 1.53 -27.77
CA LYS A 161 -15.02 2.76 -27.04
C LYS A 161 -14.18 2.86 -25.77
N THR A 162 -13.91 4.07 -25.31
CA THR A 162 -13.33 4.37 -24.02
C THR A 162 -14.29 5.22 -23.19
N LYS A 163 -14.31 4.99 -21.88
CA LYS A 163 -15.01 5.84 -20.92
C LYS A 163 -14.00 6.34 -19.89
N ASN A 164 -13.93 7.65 -19.72
CA ASN A 164 -13.05 8.27 -18.73
C ASN A 164 -13.75 8.39 -17.39
N PHE A 165 -12.96 8.20 -16.31
CA PHE A 165 -13.38 8.38 -14.93
C PHE A 165 -12.24 9.08 -14.15
N GLN A 166 -12.63 10.04 -13.31
CA GLN A 166 -11.74 10.67 -12.34
C GLN A 166 -11.99 10.03 -10.97
N LEU A 167 -11.03 9.21 -10.52
CA LEU A 167 -11.19 8.41 -9.30
C LEU A 167 -10.19 8.88 -8.23
N LYS A 168 -10.66 8.96 -6.99
CA LYS A 168 -9.79 9.13 -5.83
C LYS A 168 -9.48 7.75 -5.25
N GLY A 169 -8.22 7.45 -5.06
CA GLY A 169 -7.77 6.19 -4.53
C GLY A 169 -6.57 6.35 -3.60
N PHE A 170 -6.00 5.23 -3.19
CA PHE A 170 -4.71 5.24 -2.50
C PHE A 170 -3.92 3.95 -2.77
N LEU A 171 -2.61 4.11 -2.69
CA LEU A 171 -1.64 3.01 -2.74
C LEU A 171 -1.34 2.52 -1.33
N ILE A 172 -1.17 1.20 -1.20
CA ILE A 172 -0.72 0.54 0.03
C ILE A 172 0.54 -0.26 -0.28
N GLU A 173 1.54 -0.18 0.58
CA GLU A 173 2.77 -0.96 0.47
C GLU A 173 2.54 -2.47 0.55
N ASP A 174 3.51 -3.25 0.08
CA ASP A 174 3.49 -4.71 0.24
C ASP A 174 3.88 -5.10 1.67
N VAL A 175 3.20 -6.10 2.24
CA VAL A 175 3.48 -6.61 3.59
C VAL A 175 4.94 -7.04 3.78
N LYS A 176 5.61 -7.47 2.71
CA LYS A 176 7.04 -7.83 2.75
C LYS A 176 7.94 -6.64 3.03
N LEU A 177 7.54 -5.41 2.67
CA LEU A 177 8.27 -4.21 3.01
C LEU A 177 8.06 -3.83 4.48
N VAL A 178 6.83 -4.00 4.98
CA VAL A 178 6.55 -3.87 6.43
C VAL A 178 7.43 -4.86 7.21
N ALA A 179 7.41 -6.13 6.84
CA ALA A 179 8.23 -7.15 7.48
C ALA A 179 9.73 -6.81 7.44
N LYS A 180 10.24 -6.37 6.27
CA LYS A 180 11.64 -5.97 6.10
C LYS A 180 12.03 -4.80 7.00
N ARG A 181 11.15 -3.83 7.19
CA ARG A 181 11.38 -2.66 8.06
C ARG A 181 11.59 -3.07 9.53
N HIS A 182 11.03 -4.21 9.92
CA HIS A 182 11.13 -4.78 11.27
C HIS A 182 12.01 -6.03 11.34
N GLU A 183 12.89 -6.26 10.36
CA GLU A 183 13.79 -7.42 10.31
C GLU A 183 13.08 -8.77 10.42
N GLY A 184 11.79 -8.80 10.03
CA GLY A 184 10.89 -9.93 10.16
C GLY A 184 10.49 -10.55 8.82
N LYS A 185 9.47 -11.40 8.88
CA LYS A 185 8.88 -12.09 7.72
C LYS A 185 7.36 -12.03 7.79
N GLU A 186 6.70 -12.02 6.63
CA GLU A 186 5.26 -12.25 6.55
C GLU A 186 4.95 -13.68 7.03
N PHE A 187 3.97 -13.80 7.93
CA PHE A 187 3.48 -15.09 8.40
C PHE A 187 2.08 -15.34 7.83
N SER A 188 1.92 -16.35 7.00
CA SER A 188 0.70 -16.58 6.21
C SER A 188 -0.14 -17.79 6.68
N ARG A 189 0.27 -18.43 7.77
CA ARG A 189 -0.45 -19.59 8.33
C ARG A 189 -1.47 -19.14 9.37
N PHE A 190 -2.42 -20.03 9.66
CA PHE A 190 -3.29 -19.87 10.83
C PHE A 190 -2.45 -19.85 12.11
N VAL A 191 -2.79 -18.96 13.03
CA VAL A 191 -2.21 -18.90 14.38
C VAL A 191 -3.36 -18.80 15.38
N HIS A 192 -3.31 -19.64 16.39
CA HIS A 192 -4.24 -19.52 17.51
C HIS A 192 -4.02 -18.18 18.22
N PRO A 193 -5.09 -17.45 18.62
CA PRO A 193 -4.94 -16.13 19.26
C PRO A 193 -3.95 -16.08 20.42
N LEU A 194 -3.88 -17.13 21.24
CA LEU A 194 -2.91 -17.23 22.35
C LEU A 194 -1.45 -17.47 21.90
N GLY A 195 -1.21 -17.77 20.64
CA GLY A 195 0.13 -17.90 20.06
C GLY A 195 0.67 -16.60 19.46
N MET A 196 -0.07 -15.49 19.58
CA MET A 196 0.32 -14.18 19.06
C MET A 196 0.88 -13.28 20.17
N GLN A 197 1.69 -12.32 19.80
CA GLN A 197 2.15 -11.29 20.72
C GLN A 197 0.94 -10.49 21.26
N HIS A 198 0.73 -10.57 22.57
CA HIS A 198 -0.53 -10.17 23.20
C HIS A 198 -0.84 -8.69 23.04
N MET A 199 0.11 -7.79 23.34
CA MET A 199 -0.14 -6.35 23.30
C MET A 199 -0.45 -5.86 21.89
N THR A 200 0.29 -6.30 20.89
CA THR A 200 0.06 -5.95 19.48
C THR A 200 -1.28 -6.49 18.99
N SER A 201 -1.64 -7.71 19.38
CA SER A 201 -2.92 -8.32 19.01
C SER A 201 -4.10 -7.60 19.63
N ILE A 202 -4.02 -7.24 20.91
CA ILE A 202 -5.07 -6.47 21.63
C ILE A 202 -5.19 -5.07 21.01
N GLN A 203 -4.08 -4.39 20.79
CA GLN A 203 -4.05 -3.05 20.16
C GLN A 203 -4.75 -3.07 18.79
N ASN A 204 -4.44 -4.07 17.96
CA ASN A 204 -5.06 -4.20 16.65
C ASN A 204 -6.57 -4.54 16.76
N ALA A 205 -6.95 -5.47 17.64
CA ALA A 205 -8.35 -5.83 17.86
C ALA A 205 -9.17 -4.64 18.36
N LEU A 206 -8.65 -3.89 19.33
CA LEU A 206 -9.28 -2.66 19.82
C LEU A 206 -9.44 -1.62 18.71
N PHE A 207 -8.42 -1.42 17.89
CA PHE A 207 -8.50 -0.51 16.77
C PHE A 207 -9.59 -0.91 15.76
N GLN A 208 -9.67 -2.19 15.40
CA GLN A 208 -10.71 -2.69 14.50
C GLN A 208 -12.11 -2.53 15.10
N PHE A 209 -12.25 -2.73 16.41
CA PHE A 209 -13.49 -2.50 17.13
C PHE A 209 -13.90 -1.01 17.08
N LEU A 210 -12.96 -0.08 17.32
CA LEU A 210 -13.21 1.36 17.23
C LEU A 210 -13.63 1.82 15.83
N LEU A 211 -13.15 1.14 14.79
CA LEU A 211 -13.56 1.39 13.40
C LEU A 211 -14.92 0.76 13.05
N GLY A 212 -15.53 -0.03 13.94
CA GLY A 212 -16.72 -0.80 13.63
C GLY A 212 -16.49 -1.88 12.56
N ASN A 213 -15.24 -2.38 12.41
CA ASN A 213 -14.92 -3.40 11.42
C ASN A 213 -15.35 -4.78 11.91
N THR A 214 -16.53 -5.23 11.49
CA THR A 214 -17.08 -6.54 11.85
C THR A 214 -16.50 -7.70 11.04
N ASP A 215 -15.82 -7.43 9.92
CA ASP A 215 -15.14 -8.41 9.07
C ASP A 215 -13.64 -8.46 9.38
N PHE A 216 -13.31 -8.55 10.68
CA PHE A 216 -11.93 -8.66 11.14
C PHE A 216 -11.68 -10.02 11.78
N SER A 217 -10.57 -10.64 11.40
CA SER A 217 -10.07 -11.83 12.08
C SER A 217 -8.55 -11.89 12.04
N THR A 218 -7.91 -11.86 13.19
CA THR A 218 -6.46 -12.03 13.31
C THR A 218 -6.05 -13.44 12.91
N ALA A 219 -6.73 -14.47 13.43
CA ALA A 219 -6.40 -15.87 13.19
C ALA A 219 -6.47 -16.26 11.71
N TYR A 220 -7.50 -15.78 10.99
CA TYR A 220 -7.69 -16.02 9.56
C TYR A 220 -7.13 -14.90 8.67
N GLN A 221 -6.49 -13.88 9.25
CA GLN A 221 -5.91 -12.74 8.56
C GLN A 221 -6.89 -12.00 7.63
N HIS A 222 -8.15 -11.90 8.04
CA HIS A 222 -9.13 -11.03 7.41
C HIS A 222 -8.88 -9.59 7.87
N ASN A 223 -8.73 -8.68 6.93
CA ASN A 223 -8.42 -7.26 7.16
C ASN A 223 -7.19 -7.00 8.04
N GLY A 224 -6.32 -8.01 8.18
CA GLY A 224 -5.06 -7.93 8.90
C GLY A 224 -3.98 -8.81 8.25
N LYS A 225 -2.74 -8.62 8.68
CA LYS A 225 -1.59 -9.44 8.30
C LYS A 225 -0.75 -9.75 9.53
N LEU A 226 -0.22 -10.96 9.57
CA LEU A 226 0.67 -11.39 10.63
C LEU A 226 2.13 -11.28 10.17
N LEU A 227 2.96 -10.83 11.08
CA LEU A 227 4.41 -10.77 10.91
C LEU A 227 5.06 -11.67 11.96
N TYR A 228 6.16 -12.28 11.57
CA TYR A 228 7.08 -12.95 12.50
C TYR A 228 8.29 -12.05 12.70
N VAL A 229 8.40 -11.45 13.88
CA VAL A 229 9.42 -10.49 14.27
C VAL A 229 9.94 -10.85 15.64
N ASN A 230 11.26 -10.83 15.87
CA ASN A 230 11.88 -11.12 17.17
C ASN A 230 11.45 -12.47 17.78
N LYS A 231 11.22 -13.49 16.94
CA LYS A 231 10.74 -14.84 17.35
C LYS A 231 9.28 -14.89 17.83
N GLU A 232 8.50 -13.83 17.65
CA GLU A 232 7.08 -13.70 17.98
C GLU A 232 6.23 -13.45 16.74
N ILE A 233 4.92 -13.74 16.81
CA ILE A 233 3.92 -13.48 15.76
C ILE A 233 2.97 -12.40 16.23
#